data_375425434ed44af964e6eacc870b149f
#
_entry.id   375425434ed44af964e6eacc870b149f
#
_cell.length_a   1.000
_cell.length_b   1.000
_cell.length_c   1.000
_cell.angle_alpha   90.00
_cell.angle_beta   90.00
_cell.angle_gamma   90.00
#
_symmetry.space_group_name_H-M   'P 1'
#
loop_
_entity.id
_entity.type
_entity.pdbx_description
1 polymer ?
#
loop_
_entity_poly.entity_id
_entity_poly.type
_entity_poly.pdbx_seq_one_letter_code
_entity_poly.pdbx_strand_id
1 'polypeptide(L)'
;MKKRSITILYNSPVILTFALLRLLALGLGKLTDGWTTQNLFCVYRSSLANWLTYPRFFLHVLGHPDFAAYCSNIVILLVVGPMAEERFGGKRILLAIALTALVTGLVLWFFFPNGALMGASGVVFMLIVLASFAGMRTGTIPLTLILVLILYLGGEIFQAVTGSAGLAQLTHIAGGVLGMLFGFTWSRGKRGGR
;
A
#
# COMPACT_ATOMS: atom_id res chain seq x y z
N MET A 1 -20.70 35.74 21.98
CA MET A 1 -19.63 34.80 21.62
C MET A 1 -20.23 33.62 20.80
N LYS A 2 -19.90 33.52 19.50
CA LYS A 2 -20.34 32.36 18.68
C LYS A 2 -19.64 31.08 19.20
N LYS A 3 -20.38 30.11 19.69
CA LYS A 3 -19.85 28.79 20.02
C LYS A 3 -19.23 28.20 18.74
N ARG A 4 -17.90 28.04 18.70
CA ARG A 4 -17.21 27.29 17.64
C ARG A 4 -17.57 25.79 17.87
N SER A 5 -18.40 25.23 17.02
CA SER A 5 -18.62 23.79 17.00
C SER A 5 -17.44 23.11 16.33
N ILE A 6 -16.89 22.08 16.96
CA ILE A 6 -15.88 21.21 16.35
C ILE A 6 -16.63 20.20 15.50
N THR A 7 -16.28 20.12 14.21
CA THR A 7 -16.86 19.14 13.28
C THR A 7 -15.78 18.13 12.88
N ILE A 8 -16.09 16.85 13.03
CA ILE A 8 -15.23 15.76 12.56
C ILE A 8 -15.52 15.55 11.07
N LEU A 9 -14.50 15.64 10.24
CA LEU A 9 -14.59 15.44 8.79
C LEU A 9 -14.08 14.06 8.38
N TYR A 10 -14.84 13.39 7.52
CA TYR A 10 -14.41 12.18 6.83
C TYR A 10 -13.65 12.56 5.56
N ASN A 11 -12.39 13.02 5.74
CA ASN A 11 -11.63 13.77 4.72
C ASN A 11 -10.91 12.92 3.66
N SER A 12 -10.74 11.64 3.87
CA SER A 12 -10.02 10.74 2.96
C SER A 12 -10.74 9.40 2.85
N PRO A 13 -11.86 9.36 2.10
CA PRO A 13 -12.76 8.23 2.14
C PRO A 13 -12.13 6.91 1.70
N VAL A 14 -11.22 6.91 0.73
CA VAL A 14 -10.57 5.67 0.27
C VAL A 14 -9.60 5.14 1.31
N ILE A 15 -8.76 5.99 1.86
CA ILE A 15 -7.78 5.61 2.89
C ILE A 15 -8.48 5.15 4.19
N LEU A 16 -9.48 5.90 4.63
CA LEU A 16 -10.24 5.54 5.85
C LEU A 16 -11.03 4.26 5.67
N THR A 17 -11.67 4.08 4.50
CA THR A 17 -12.36 2.81 4.19
C THR A 17 -11.37 1.65 4.14
N PHE A 18 -10.20 1.81 3.52
CA PHE A 18 -9.16 0.78 3.48
C PHE A 18 -8.67 0.45 4.90
N ALA A 19 -8.47 1.45 5.76
CA ALA A 19 -8.10 1.26 7.16
C ALA A 19 -9.15 0.47 7.95
N LEU A 20 -10.44 0.79 7.76
CA LEU A 20 -11.55 0.09 8.39
C LEU A 20 -11.68 -1.36 7.88
N LEU A 21 -11.52 -1.60 6.58
CA LEU A 21 -11.52 -2.95 6.00
C LEU A 21 -10.39 -3.81 6.59
N ARG A 22 -9.22 -3.22 6.81
CA ARG A 22 -8.09 -3.90 7.46
C ARG A 22 -8.39 -4.24 8.92
N LEU A 23 -9.03 -3.33 9.66
CA LEU A 23 -9.49 -3.60 11.03
C LEU A 23 -10.53 -4.73 11.05
N LEU A 24 -11.47 -4.72 10.11
CA LEU A 24 -12.46 -5.78 9.94
C LEU A 24 -11.78 -7.13 9.65
N ALA A 25 -10.80 -7.17 8.73
CA ALA A 25 -10.06 -8.38 8.41
C ALA A 25 -9.31 -8.94 9.63
N LEU A 26 -8.73 -8.07 10.47
CA LEU A 26 -8.10 -8.45 11.73
C LEU A 26 -9.11 -9.06 12.70
N GLY A 27 -10.29 -8.44 12.83
CA GLY A 27 -11.39 -8.94 13.67
C GLY A 27 -11.89 -10.30 13.20
N LEU A 28 -12.14 -10.46 11.91
CA LEU A 28 -12.54 -11.73 11.29
C LEU A 28 -11.49 -12.81 11.50
N GLY A 29 -10.19 -12.47 11.37
CA GLY A 29 -9.10 -13.39 11.64
C GLY A 29 -9.16 -13.94 13.07
N LYS A 30 -9.40 -13.07 14.04
CA LYS A 30 -9.54 -13.49 15.45
C LYS A 30 -10.81 -14.32 15.71
N LEU A 31 -11.93 -13.94 15.11
CA LEU A 31 -13.22 -14.64 15.30
C LEU A 31 -13.24 -16.03 14.64
N THR A 32 -12.38 -16.27 13.66
CA THR A 32 -12.32 -17.52 12.90
C THR A 32 -11.06 -18.34 13.20
N ASP A 33 -10.38 -18.08 14.31
CA ASP A 33 -9.13 -18.74 14.72
C ASP A 33 -8.09 -18.78 13.57
N GLY A 34 -8.00 -17.68 12.82
CA GLY A 34 -7.05 -17.50 11.72
C GLY A 34 -7.52 -18.06 10.37
N TRP A 35 -8.65 -18.73 10.28
CA TRP A 35 -9.11 -19.31 9.02
C TRP A 35 -9.26 -18.26 7.91
N THR A 36 -9.93 -17.14 8.19
CA THR A 36 -10.10 -16.06 7.20
C THR A 36 -8.76 -15.42 6.84
N THR A 37 -7.86 -15.25 7.80
CA THR A 37 -6.51 -14.71 7.56
C THR A 37 -5.76 -15.58 6.56
N GLN A 38 -5.75 -16.91 6.75
CA GLN A 38 -5.01 -17.82 5.88
C GLN A 38 -5.71 -18.05 4.53
N ASN A 39 -7.04 -18.11 4.51
CA ASN A 39 -7.77 -18.52 3.31
C ASN A 39 -8.26 -17.36 2.43
N LEU A 40 -8.45 -16.16 2.98
CA LEU A 40 -8.92 -14.99 2.25
C LEU A 40 -7.86 -13.87 2.19
N PHE A 41 -7.17 -13.59 3.29
CA PHE A 41 -6.30 -12.44 3.46
C PHE A 41 -4.80 -12.79 3.37
N CYS A 42 -4.49 -13.94 2.79
CA CYS A 42 -3.12 -14.37 2.52
C CYS A 42 -3.03 -14.89 1.09
N VAL A 43 -2.08 -14.37 0.30
CA VAL A 43 -1.77 -14.91 -1.03
C VAL A 43 -0.60 -15.88 -0.93
N TYR A 44 -0.75 -17.02 -1.58
CA TYR A 44 0.26 -18.07 -1.73
C TYR A 44 0.01 -18.83 -3.03
N ARG A 45 1.00 -19.58 -3.50
CA ARG A 45 0.84 -20.35 -4.72
C ARG A 45 -0.17 -21.48 -4.53
N SER A 46 -1.27 -21.40 -5.23
CA SER A 46 -2.36 -22.37 -5.23
C SER A 46 -2.85 -22.62 -6.65
N SER A 47 -3.60 -23.69 -6.86
CA SER A 47 -4.17 -24.01 -8.18
C SER A 47 -5.07 -22.89 -8.68
N LEU A 48 -4.95 -22.54 -9.96
CA LEU A 48 -5.86 -21.60 -10.62
C LEU A 48 -7.28 -22.13 -10.79
N ALA A 49 -7.48 -23.46 -10.63
CA ALA A 49 -8.81 -24.05 -10.57
C ALA A 49 -9.54 -23.73 -9.24
N ASN A 50 -8.81 -23.32 -8.21
CA ASN A 50 -9.41 -22.85 -6.96
C ASN A 50 -9.82 -21.38 -7.10
N TRP A 51 -11.12 -21.11 -7.06
CA TRP A 51 -11.66 -19.75 -7.22
C TRP A 51 -11.15 -18.77 -6.15
N LEU A 52 -10.77 -19.22 -4.95
CA LEU A 52 -10.18 -18.39 -3.90
C LEU A 52 -8.81 -17.82 -4.27
N THR A 53 -8.13 -18.37 -5.26
CA THR A 53 -6.84 -17.87 -5.73
C THR A 53 -6.94 -16.44 -6.25
N TYR A 54 -8.01 -16.12 -6.97
CA TYR A 54 -8.20 -14.81 -7.59
C TYR A 54 -8.43 -13.67 -6.60
N PRO A 55 -9.38 -13.73 -5.64
CA PRO A 55 -9.54 -12.68 -4.66
C PRO A 55 -8.32 -12.49 -3.76
N ARG A 56 -7.54 -13.54 -3.48
CA ARG A 56 -6.30 -13.43 -2.69
C ARG A 56 -5.28 -12.47 -3.30
N PHE A 57 -5.21 -12.33 -4.63
CA PHE A 57 -4.34 -11.35 -5.28
C PHE A 57 -4.63 -9.92 -4.87
N PHE A 58 -5.84 -9.62 -4.42
CA PHE A 58 -6.26 -8.29 -3.98
C PHE A 58 -6.42 -8.20 -2.46
N LEU A 59 -6.96 -9.24 -1.83
CA LEU A 59 -7.34 -9.20 -0.41
C LEU A 59 -6.17 -9.40 0.55
N HIS A 60 -5.03 -9.93 0.10
CA HIS A 60 -3.87 -10.14 0.96
C HIS A 60 -3.37 -8.85 1.63
N VAL A 61 -3.56 -7.69 1.00
CA VAL A 61 -3.19 -6.39 1.58
C VAL A 61 -4.05 -5.98 2.77
N LEU A 62 -5.19 -6.65 2.97
CA LEU A 62 -6.04 -6.47 4.15
C LEU A 62 -5.58 -7.34 5.33
N GLY A 63 -4.84 -8.42 5.06
CA GLY A 63 -4.36 -9.34 6.08
C GLY A 63 -3.29 -8.76 7.00
N HIS A 64 -3.10 -9.42 8.13
CA HIS A 64 -2.05 -9.10 9.10
C HIS A 64 -1.54 -10.37 9.73
N PRO A 65 -0.21 -10.56 9.88
CA PRO A 65 0.34 -11.67 10.64
C PRO A 65 0.03 -11.54 12.14
N ASP A 66 0.04 -10.31 12.67
CA ASP A 66 -0.22 -10.00 14.05
C ASP A 66 -0.71 -8.55 14.25
N PHE A 67 -1.03 -8.21 15.51
CA PHE A 67 -1.50 -6.86 15.85
C PHE A 67 -0.41 -5.79 15.75
N ALA A 68 0.85 -6.12 15.98
CA ALA A 68 1.95 -5.17 15.87
C ALA A 68 2.17 -4.76 14.40
N ALA A 69 2.12 -5.72 13.47
CA ALA A 69 2.16 -5.47 12.04
C ALA A 69 0.96 -4.63 11.56
N TYR A 70 -0.23 -4.83 12.13
CA TYR A 70 -1.37 -3.95 11.88
C TYR A 70 -1.07 -2.53 12.33
N CYS A 71 -0.65 -2.33 13.59
CA CYS A 71 -0.41 -1.00 14.16
C CYS A 71 0.67 -0.23 13.40
N SER A 72 1.79 -0.85 13.05
CA SER A 72 2.86 -0.18 12.33
C SER A 72 2.42 0.32 10.95
N ASN A 73 1.69 -0.49 10.22
CA ASN A 73 1.19 -0.12 8.90
C ASN A 73 0.07 0.93 8.96
N ILE A 74 -0.84 0.82 9.95
CA ILE A 74 -2.00 1.72 10.02
C ILE A 74 -1.59 3.15 10.38
N VAL A 75 -0.59 3.32 11.25
CA VAL A 75 -0.09 4.65 11.60
C VAL A 75 0.46 5.37 10.36
N ILE A 76 1.31 4.70 9.59
CA ILE A 76 1.89 5.30 8.37
C ILE A 76 0.79 5.54 7.33
N LEU A 77 -0.12 4.59 7.16
CA LEU A 77 -1.26 4.71 6.24
C LEU A 77 -2.10 5.97 6.54
N LEU A 78 -2.43 6.21 7.81
CA LEU A 78 -3.25 7.35 8.22
C LEU A 78 -2.51 8.69 8.17
N VAL A 79 -1.19 8.69 8.24
CA VAL A 79 -0.37 9.91 8.10
C VAL A 79 -0.17 10.26 6.62
N VAL A 80 0.26 9.29 5.82
CA VAL A 80 0.71 9.54 4.43
C VAL A 80 -0.46 9.43 3.44
N GLY A 81 -1.38 8.49 3.69
CA GLY A 81 -2.49 8.21 2.78
C GLY A 81 -3.40 9.39 2.48
N PRO A 82 -3.88 10.14 3.49
CA PRO A 82 -4.69 11.33 3.27
C PRO A 82 -4.01 12.38 2.39
N MET A 83 -2.71 12.61 2.58
CA MET A 83 -1.94 13.55 1.75
C MET A 83 -1.91 13.11 0.27
N ALA A 84 -1.74 11.83 0.03
CA ALA A 84 -1.79 11.27 -1.32
C ALA A 84 -3.21 11.36 -1.92
N GLU A 85 -4.24 11.03 -1.13
CA GLU A 85 -5.63 11.06 -1.59
C GLU A 85 -6.10 12.49 -1.90
N GLU A 86 -5.75 13.47 -1.08
CA GLU A 86 -6.04 14.89 -1.33
C GLU A 86 -5.36 15.39 -2.61
N ARG A 87 -4.11 14.99 -2.83
CA ARG A 87 -3.32 15.43 -3.98
C ARG A 87 -3.76 14.81 -5.30
N PHE A 88 -4.02 13.51 -5.31
CA PHE A 88 -4.23 12.73 -6.54
C PHE A 88 -5.69 12.33 -6.76
N GLY A 89 -6.52 12.40 -5.73
CA GLY A 89 -7.94 12.06 -5.74
C GLY A 89 -8.21 10.58 -5.44
N GLY A 90 -9.35 10.30 -4.79
CA GLY A 90 -9.69 8.97 -4.27
C GLY A 90 -9.72 7.87 -5.34
N LYS A 91 -10.24 8.15 -6.55
CA LYS A 91 -10.27 7.15 -7.64
C LYS A 91 -8.86 6.66 -8.03
N ARG A 92 -7.89 7.56 -8.11
CA ARG A 92 -6.49 7.21 -8.41
C ARG A 92 -5.85 6.43 -7.27
N ILE A 93 -6.12 6.81 -6.02
CA ILE A 93 -5.61 6.09 -4.85
C ILE A 93 -6.19 4.68 -4.80
N LEU A 94 -7.49 4.51 -5.02
CA LEU A 94 -8.11 3.18 -5.09
C LEU A 94 -7.47 2.31 -6.18
N LEU A 95 -7.27 2.89 -7.38
CA LEU A 95 -6.59 2.19 -8.48
C LEU A 95 -5.15 1.82 -8.10
N ALA A 96 -4.40 2.74 -7.47
CA ALA A 96 -3.03 2.48 -7.03
C ALA A 96 -2.97 1.33 -6.01
N ILE A 97 -3.85 1.33 -5.02
CA ILE A 97 -3.96 0.25 -4.02
C ILE A 97 -4.25 -1.08 -4.72
N ALA A 98 -5.26 -1.13 -5.60
CA ALA A 98 -5.65 -2.34 -6.30
C ALA A 98 -4.54 -2.90 -7.21
N LEU A 99 -3.87 -2.03 -7.98
CA LEU A 99 -2.77 -2.44 -8.84
C LEU A 99 -1.54 -2.88 -8.04
N THR A 100 -1.24 -2.21 -6.92
CA THR A 100 -0.15 -2.63 -6.04
C THR A 100 -0.43 -3.99 -5.42
N ALA A 101 -1.65 -4.22 -4.93
CA ALA A 101 -2.06 -5.52 -4.42
C ALA A 101 -1.90 -6.61 -5.50
N LEU A 102 -2.46 -6.38 -6.69
CA LEU A 102 -2.35 -7.34 -7.79
C LEU A 102 -0.90 -7.66 -8.15
N VAL A 103 -0.06 -6.64 -8.33
CA VAL A 103 1.35 -6.84 -8.73
C VAL A 103 2.13 -7.58 -7.65
N THR A 104 2.01 -7.19 -6.38
CA THR A 104 2.72 -7.86 -5.28
C THR A 104 2.23 -9.29 -5.09
N GLY A 105 0.93 -9.56 -5.23
CA GLY A 105 0.35 -10.90 -5.20
C GLY A 105 0.83 -11.78 -6.36
N LEU A 106 0.87 -11.25 -7.59
CA LEU A 106 1.39 -11.97 -8.77
C LEU A 106 2.89 -12.23 -8.66
N VAL A 107 3.69 -11.24 -8.21
CA VAL A 107 5.13 -11.44 -7.97
C VAL A 107 5.36 -12.60 -7.02
N LEU A 108 4.64 -12.65 -5.90
CA LEU A 108 4.73 -13.78 -5.00
C LEU A 108 4.35 -15.09 -5.69
N TRP A 109 3.20 -15.12 -6.33
CA TRP A 109 2.64 -16.36 -6.90
C TRP A 109 3.54 -16.96 -7.98
N PHE A 110 4.20 -16.14 -8.82
CA PHE A 110 5.10 -16.59 -9.87
C PHE A 110 6.48 -16.96 -9.36
N PHE A 111 7.07 -16.13 -8.49
CA PHE A 111 8.50 -16.24 -8.16
C PHE A 111 8.77 -16.95 -6.82
N PHE A 112 7.74 -17.13 -5.96
CA PHE A 112 7.93 -17.72 -4.62
C PHE A 112 6.95 -18.86 -4.37
N PRO A 113 7.19 -20.06 -4.95
CA PRO A 113 6.25 -21.19 -4.86
C PRO A 113 5.95 -21.64 -3.43
N ASN A 114 6.88 -21.45 -2.51
CA ASN A 114 6.76 -21.83 -1.10
C ASN A 114 6.51 -20.61 -0.19
N GLY A 115 6.31 -19.43 -0.77
CA GLY A 115 6.06 -18.20 -0.04
C GLY A 115 4.59 -17.98 0.27
N ALA A 116 4.34 -17.19 1.30
CA ALA A 116 3.02 -16.66 1.64
C ALA A 116 3.16 -15.17 1.97
N LEU A 117 2.23 -14.35 1.49
CA LEU A 117 2.26 -12.91 1.70
C LEU A 117 0.91 -12.44 2.23
N MET A 118 0.98 -11.66 3.31
CA MET A 118 -0.14 -10.90 3.83
C MET A 118 0.36 -9.54 4.37
N GLY A 119 -0.43 -8.52 4.22
CA GLY A 119 -0.11 -7.18 4.73
C GLY A 119 -0.07 -6.09 3.67
N ALA A 120 -0.26 -4.86 4.13
CA ALA A 120 -0.30 -3.67 3.28
C ALA A 120 1.06 -3.00 3.12
N SER A 121 2.15 -3.58 3.56
CA SER A 121 3.47 -2.91 3.53
C SER A 121 3.85 -2.43 2.13
N GLY A 122 3.61 -3.23 1.09
CA GLY A 122 3.82 -2.81 -0.29
C GLY A 122 2.96 -1.60 -0.70
N VAL A 123 1.68 -1.57 -0.25
CA VAL A 123 0.78 -0.42 -0.46
C VAL A 123 1.27 0.81 0.31
N VAL A 124 1.72 0.63 1.55
CA VAL A 124 2.27 1.71 2.38
C VAL A 124 3.51 2.31 1.72
N PHE A 125 4.44 1.48 1.22
CA PHE A 125 5.62 1.93 0.47
C PHE A 125 5.21 2.68 -0.81
N MET A 126 4.26 2.17 -1.56
CA MET A 126 3.71 2.86 -2.72
C MET A 126 3.17 4.24 -2.35
N LEU A 127 2.41 4.36 -1.26
CA LEU A 127 1.85 5.63 -0.80
C LEU A 127 2.92 6.61 -0.32
N ILE A 128 3.97 6.15 0.40
CA ILE A 128 5.10 6.98 0.83
C ILE A 128 5.76 7.61 -0.38
N VAL A 129 6.11 6.81 -1.38
CA VAL A 129 6.75 7.30 -2.60
C VAL A 129 5.80 8.22 -3.37
N LEU A 130 4.54 7.82 -3.56
CA LEU A 130 3.54 8.62 -4.26
C LEU A 130 3.31 9.98 -3.57
N ALA A 131 3.18 10.01 -2.24
CA ALA A 131 2.99 11.25 -1.47
C ALA A 131 4.19 12.20 -1.61
N SER A 132 5.40 11.68 -1.77
CA SER A 132 6.61 12.49 -2.01
C SER A 132 6.55 13.29 -3.32
N PHE A 133 5.68 12.90 -4.26
CA PHE A 133 5.39 13.68 -5.47
C PHE A 133 4.39 14.83 -5.24
N ALA A 134 3.76 14.92 -4.07
CA ALA A 134 2.74 15.95 -3.83
C ALA A 134 3.26 17.37 -4.02
N GLY A 135 4.52 17.63 -3.66
CA GLY A 135 5.21 18.91 -3.85
C GLY A 135 5.82 19.13 -5.25
N MET A 136 5.71 18.17 -6.16
CA MET A 136 6.34 18.26 -7.49
C MET A 136 5.67 19.33 -8.35
N ARG A 137 6.46 20.24 -8.90
CA ARG A 137 6.08 21.27 -9.86
C ARG A 137 6.86 21.09 -11.17
N THR A 138 6.42 21.74 -12.25
CA THR A 138 7.12 21.69 -13.54
C THR A 138 8.56 22.16 -13.38
N GLY A 139 9.51 21.30 -13.74
CA GLY A 139 10.94 21.60 -13.67
C GLY A 139 11.58 21.48 -12.27
N THR A 140 10.83 21.02 -11.25
CA THR A 140 11.38 20.82 -9.91
C THR A 140 11.15 19.40 -9.40
N ILE A 141 12.14 18.85 -8.70
CA ILE A 141 12.05 17.57 -7.99
C ILE A 141 12.11 17.88 -6.49
N PRO A 142 11.09 17.49 -5.69
CA PRO A 142 11.15 17.71 -4.25
C PRO A 142 12.32 16.97 -3.61
N LEU A 143 13.07 17.64 -2.74
CA LEU A 143 14.17 17.00 -1.99
C LEU A 143 13.65 15.80 -1.16
N THR A 144 12.45 15.91 -0.61
CA THR A 144 11.80 14.81 0.12
C THR A 144 11.64 13.55 -0.71
N LEU A 145 11.32 13.67 -2.01
CA LEU A 145 11.26 12.52 -2.92
C LEU A 145 12.64 11.86 -3.06
N ILE A 146 13.69 12.66 -3.24
CA ILE A 146 15.07 12.13 -3.35
C ILE A 146 15.46 11.40 -2.07
N LEU A 147 15.22 11.99 -0.90
CA LEU A 147 15.53 11.39 0.39
C LEU A 147 14.74 10.10 0.64
N VAL A 148 13.44 10.09 0.31
CA VAL A 148 12.59 8.89 0.43
C VAL A 148 13.12 7.77 -0.48
N LEU A 149 13.47 8.07 -1.73
CA LEU A 149 14.02 7.06 -2.65
C LEU A 149 15.37 6.51 -2.16
N ILE A 150 16.26 7.37 -1.63
CA ILE A 150 17.56 6.93 -1.11
C ILE A 150 17.39 6.10 0.16
N LEU A 151 16.64 6.58 1.13
CA LEU A 151 16.55 5.97 2.44
C LEU A 151 15.68 4.70 2.44
N TYR A 152 14.52 4.73 1.79
CA TYR A 152 13.62 3.59 1.78
C TYR A 152 13.94 2.60 0.67
N LEU A 153 13.92 3.04 -0.57
CA LEU A 153 14.13 2.13 -1.70
C LEU A 153 15.59 1.67 -1.77
N GLY A 154 16.53 2.58 -1.52
CA GLY A 154 17.96 2.24 -1.44
C GLY A 154 18.27 1.25 -0.32
N GLY A 155 17.67 1.41 0.85
CA GLY A 155 17.78 0.47 1.96
C GLY A 155 17.26 -0.92 1.63
N GLU A 156 16.09 -1.01 0.98
CA GLU A 156 15.50 -2.28 0.58
C GLU A 156 16.34 -2.98 -0.51
N ILE A 157 16.85 -2.23 -1.48
CA ILE A 157 17.75 -2.76 -2.52
C ILE A 157 19.06 -3.26 -1.89
N PHE A 158 19.64 -2.51 -0.96
CA PHE A 158 20.85 -2.91 -0.27
C PHE A 158 20.67 -4.24 0.48
N GLN A 159 19.57 -4.41 1.21
CA GLN A 159 19.23 -5.67 1.88
C GLN A 159 19.03 -6.81 0.86
N ALA A 160 18.41 -6.52 -0.26
CA ALA A 160 18.21 -7.50 -1.32
C ALA A 160 19.54 -8.01 -1.92
N VAL A 161 20.49 -7.11 -2.15
CA VAL A 161 21.80 -7.44 -2.75
C VAL A 161 22.72 -8.13 -1.75
N THR A 162 22.65 -7.79 -0.47
CA THR A 162 23.50 -8.39 0.59
C THR A 162 23.02 -9.77 1.04
N GLY A 163 21.98 -10.33 0.41
CA GLY A 163 21.45 -11.66 0.70
C GLY A 163 20.54 -11.73 1.92
N SER A 164 20.19 -10.58 2.50
CA SER A 164 19.21 -10.47 3.61
C SER A 164 17.78 -10.31 3.10
N ALA A 165 17.56 -10.40 1.77
CA ALA A 165 16.27 -10.17 1.18
C ALA A 165 15.29 -11.29 1.50
N GLY A 166 14.26 -10.92 2.24
CA GLY A 166 13.05 -11.72 2.36
C GLY A 166 11.97 -11.29 1.37
N LEU A 167 10.86 -11.97 1.40
CA LEU A 167 9.68 -11.67 0.59
C LEU A 167 9.15 -10.23 0.82
N ALA A 168 9.27 -9.73 2.06
CA ALA A 168 8.85 -8.38 2.42
C ALA A 168 9.59 -7.30 1.60
N GLN A 169 10.91 -7.42 1.44
CA GLN A 169 11.73 -6.46 0.69
C GLN A 169 11.27 -6.32 -0.76
N LEU A 170 10.96 -7.44 -1.40
CA LEU A 170 10.48 -7.42 -2.80
C LEU A 170 9.12 -6.74 -2.94
N THR A 171 8.22 -6.92 -1.98
CA THR A 171 6.93 -6.23 -2.00
C THR A 171 7.09 -4.72 -1.76
N HIS A 172 8.05 -4.31 -0.91
CA HIS A 172 8.39 -2.92 -0.68
C HIS A 172 8.99 -2.28 -1.94
N ILE A 173 9.94 -2.95 -2.60
CA ILE A 173 10.52 -2.49 -3.87
C ILE A 173 9.44 -2.37 -4.94
N ALA A 174 8.58 -3.39 -5.11
CA ALA A 174 7.47 -3.35 -6.06
C ALA A 174 6.51 -2.18 -5.77
N GLY A 175 6.14 -1.98 -4.50
CA GLY A 175 5.33 -0.84 -4.06
C GLY A 175 6.00 0.49 -4.39
N GLY A 176 7.29 0.65 -4.05
CA GLY A 176 8.07 1.86 -4.36
C GLY A 176 8.14 2.17 -5.84
N VAL A 177 8.40 1.17 -6.69
CA VAL A 177 8.42 1.31 -8.16
C VAL A 177 7.06 1.75 -8.69
N LEU A 178 5.97 1.14 -8.21
CA LEU A 178 4.62 1.54 -8.60
C LEU A 178 4.30 2.97 -8.13
N GLY A 179 4.70 3.34 -6.91
CA GLY A 179 4.57 4.70 -6.41
C GLY A 179 5.28 5.73 -7.29
N MET A 180 6.49 5.42 -7.79
CA MET A 180 7.20 6.24 -8.76
C MET A 180 6.45 6.35 -10.08
N LEU A 181 6.00 5.23 -10.65
CA LEU A 181 5.26 5.21 -11.92
C LEU A 181 3.99 6.05 -11.84
N PHE A 182 3.18 5.88 -10.81
CA PHE A 182 1.98 6.68 -10.58
C PHE A 182 2.32 8.16 -10.33
N GLY A 183 3.33 8.43 -9.51
CA GLY A 183 3.77 9.79 -9.22
C GLY A 183 4.20 10.54 -10.46
N PHE A 184 5.02 9.96 -11.31
CA PHE A 184 5.45 10.57 -12.58
C PHE A 184 4.29 10.77 -13.56
N THR A 185 3.45 9.76 -13.74
CA THR A 185 2.33 9.85 -14.70
C THR A 185 1.28 10.86 -14.25
N TRP A 186 0.92 10.87 -12.99
CA TRP A 186 -0.17 11.72 -12.49
C TRP A 186 0.27 13.16 -12.16
N SER A 187 1.55 13.38 -11.87
CA SER A 187 2.07 14.74 -11.70
C SER A 187 2.20 15.49 -13.01
N ARG A 188 2.42 14.79 -14.14
CA ARG A 188 2.49 15.40 -15.48
C ARG A 188 1.13 15.80 -16.04
N GLY A 189 0.03 15.17 -15.61
CA GLY A 189 -1.31 15.34 -16.17
C GLY A 189 -2.03 16.67 -15.85
N LYS A 190 -1.48 17.57 -15.03
CA LYS A 190 -2.06 18.89 -14.73
C LYS A 190 -1.59 20.02 -15.68
N ARG A 191 -1.18 19.72 -16.90
CA ARG A 191 -0.70 20.71 -17.90
C ARG A 191 -1.80 21.42 -18.69
N GLY A 192 -3.08 21.20 -18.44
CA GLY A 192 -4.17 21.80 -19.21
C GLY A 192 -5.26 22.40 -18.35
N GLY A 193 -5.05 23.60 -17.84
CA GLY A 193 -6.11 24.31 -17.13
C GLY A 193 -5.61 25.62 -16.48
N ARG A 194 -5.25 26.56 -17.31
CA ARG A 194 -5.30 28.00 -17.01
C ARG A 194 -6.07 28.69 -18.10
#